data_bd33c998003b6ac6ccde4c9e3cf12992
#
_entry.id   bd33c998003b6ac6ccde4c9e3cf12992
#
_cell.length_a   1.000
_cell.length_b   1.000
_cell.length_c   1.000
_cell.angle_alpha   90.00
_cell.angle_beta   90.00
_cell.angle_gamma   90.00
#
_symmetry.space_group_name_H-M   'P 1'
#
loop_
_entity.id
_entity.type
_entity.pdbx_description
1 polymer ?
#
loop_
_entity_poly.entity_id
_entity_poly.type
_entity_poly.pdbx_seq_one_letter_code
_entity_poly.pdbx_strand_id
1 'polypeptide(L)'
;ASTDVITLYARMEDGVIVRGEANIPNHNHHITRVFYQDEVHACREAVEAIQNADLVIYGIGSVYTSILPNVIIPEIQEALCSTKAELVYFCNAMTQPGETDGYTVEDHVDALLYHHAPVDKVIVACDEIPEKILERYSVNGSTKVNLVKQDHPYQIETKELLSFRNGFIHHDPEKIKAVIQELLEVR
;
A
#
# COMPACT_ATOMS: atom_id res chain seq x y z
N ALA A 1 7.95 12.00 4.71
CA ALA A 1 8.61 12.15 3.40
C ALA A 1 8.82 13.63 3.04
N SER A 2 7.91 14.53 3.44
CA SER A 2 8.02 15.99 3.26
C SER A 2 7.69 16.71 4.57
N THR A 3 8.21 17.94 4.71
CA THR A 3 7.85 18.89 5.78
C THR A 3 6.85 19.93 5.32
N ASP A 4 6.45 19.89 4.06
CA ASP A 4 5.50 20.82 3.47
C ASP A 4 4.07 20.57 4.01
N VAL A 5 3.28 21.63 4.06
CA VAL A 5 1.85 21.52 4.33
C VAL A 5 1.14 21.24 3.01
N ILE A 6 0.78 19.98 2.79
CA ILE A 6 0.28 19.50 1.52
C ILE A 6 -1.18 19.05 1.62
N THR A 7 -1.89 19.12 0.51
CA THR A 7 -3.23 18.59 0.36
C THR A 7 -3.24 17.52 -0.73
N LEU A 8 -3.67 16.31 -0.37
CA LEU A 8 -3.85 15.22 -1.33
C LEU A 8 -5.11 15.45 -2.15
N TYR A 9 -5.03 15.19 -3.45
CA TYR A 9 -6.16 15.16 -4.37
C TYR A 9 -6.27 13.79 -5.01
N ALA A 10 -7.50 13.36 -5.27
CA ALA A 10 -7.77 12.17 -6.05
C ALA A 10 -8.61 12.53 -7.29
N ARG A 11 -8.26 11.96 -8.43
CA ARG A 11 -9.14 11.92 -9.60
C ARG A 11 -9.94 10.62 -9.53
N MET A 12 -11.23 10.75 -9.62
CA MET A 12 -12.16 9.61 -9.61
C MET A 12 -12.45 9.14 -11.05
N GLU A 13 -13.02 7.96 -11.18
CA GLU A 13 -13.38 7.33 -12.45
C GLU A 13 -14.37 8.19 -13.27
N ASP A 14 -15.30 8.87 -12.61
CA ASP A 14 -16.24 9.81 -13.22
C ASP A 14 -15.62 11.16 -13.64
N GLY A 15 -14.30 11.33 -13.41
CA GLY A 15 -13.54 12.54 -13.73
C GLY A 15 -13.59 13.62 -12.65
N VAL A 16 -14.35 13.42 -11.57
CA VAL A 16 -14.39 14.35 -10.44
C VAL A 16 -13.04 14.37 -9.73
N ILE A 17 -12.63 15.55 -9.26
CA ILE A 17 -11.44 15.72 -8.42
C ILE A 17 -11.90 15.96 -6.98
N VAL A 18 -11.51 15.05 -6.11
CA VAL A 18 -11.79 15.11 -4.67
C VAL A 18 -10.58 15.69 -3.95
N ARG A 19 -10.80 16.67 -3.09
CA ARG A 19 -9.76 17.33 -2.30
C ARG A 19 -9.73 16.82 -0.87
N GLY A 20 -8.56 16.47 -0.39
CA GLY A 20 -8.29 16.11 1.01
C GLY A 20 -8.48 14.62 1.28
N GLU A 21 -7.49 14.03 1.94
CA GLU A 21 -7.40 12.62 2.30
C GLU A 21 -8.69 12.08 2.92
N ALA A 22 -9.24 12.79 3.91
CA ALA A 22 -10.44 12.36 4.62
C ALA A 22 -11.72 12.36 3.76
N ASN A 23 -11.72 13.04 2.62
CA ASN A 23 -12.87 13.13 1.72
C ASN A 23 -12.83 12.07 0.61
N ILE A 24 -11.64 11.60 0.24
CA ILE A 24 -11.43 10.67 -0.86
C ILE A 24 -12.27 9.40 -0.70
N PRO A 25 -12.27 8.71 0.47
CA PRO A 25 -13.05 7.48 0.64
C PRO A 25 -14.56 7.68 0.66
N ASN A 26 -15.04 8.92 0.72
CA ASN A 26 -16.48 9.23 0.78
C ASN A 26 -17.12 9.38 -0.61
N HIS A 27 -16.34 9.23 -1.69
CA HIS A 27 -16.84 9.31 -3.06
C HIS A 27 -17.26 7.92 -3.56
N ASN A 28 -18.33 7.85 -4.36
CA ASN A 28 -18.92 6.57 -4.78
C ASN A 28 -18.27 5.94 -6.03
N HIS A 29 -17.14 6.47 -6.51
CA HIS A 29 -16.43 5.99 -7.69
C HIS A 29 -15.00 5.60 -7.36
N HIS A 30 -14.41 4.69 -8.15
CA HIS A 30 -13.02 4.28 -7.96
C HIS A 30 -12.03 5.42 -8.17
N ILE A 31 -10.95 5.36 -7.40
CA ILE A 31 -9.82 6.28 -7.54
C ILE A 31 -9.01 5.85 -8.77
N THR A 32 -8.81 6.76 -9.71
CA THR A 32 -7.94 6.50 -10.86
C THR A 32 -6.52 7.00 -10.62
N ARG A 33 -6.36 8.10 -9.87
CA ARG A 33 -5.05 8.68 -9.57
C ARG A 33 -5.12 9.57 -8.33
N VAL A 34 -4.08 9.53 -7.51
CA VAL A 34 -3.81 10.55 -6.49
C VAL A 34 -2.65 11.46 -6.93
N PHE A 35 -2.69 12.72 -6.50
CA PHE A 35 -1.70 13.73 -6.91
C PHE A 35 -1.70 14.93 -5.97
N TYR A 36 -0.67 15.75 -6.08
CA TYR A 36 -0.59 17.09 -5.51
C TYR A 36 -0.82 18.14 -6.59
N GLN A 37 -1.51 19.22 -6.28
CA GLN A 37 -1.67 20.38 -7.19
C GLN A 37 -0.49 21.33 -7.08
N ASP A 38 0.01 21.50 -5.86
CA ASP A 38 1.14 22.34 -5.56
C ASP A 38 2.45 21.54 -5.70
N GLU A 39 3.56 22.21 -5.90
CA GLU A 39 4.88 21.61 -5.87
C GLU A 39 5.18 21.14 -4.44
N VAL A 40 5.62 19.90 -4.31
CA VAL A 40 5.94 19.26 -3.03
C VAL A 40 7.36 18.73 -3.10
N HIS A 41 8.17 19.06 -2.11
CA HIS A 41 9.56 18.60 -2.03
C HIS A 41 9.75 17.55 -0.92
N ALA A 42 10.53 16.53 -1.23
CA ALA A 42 10.94 15.56 -0.22
C ALA A 42 11.93 16.17 0.78
N CYS A 43 11.86 15.74 2.03
CA CYS A 43 12.97 16.01 2.94
C CYS A 43 14.20 15.18 2.50
N ARG A 44 15.35 15.81 2.56
CA ARG A 44 16.63 15.23 2.11
C ARG A 44 16.93 13.91 2.81
N GLU A 45 16.65 13.82 4.10
CA GLU A 45 16.90 12.64 4.91
C GLU A 45 16.08 11.42 4.44
N ALA A 46 14.86 11.64 3.92
CA ALA A 46 14.04 10.56 3.37
C ALA A 46 14.64 10.03 2.06
N VAL A 47 15.09 10.91 1.19
CA VAL A 47 15.77 10.54 -0.07
C VAL A 47 17.05 9.77 0.22
N GLU A 48 17.91 10.30 1.11
CA GLU A 48 19.16 9.64 1.52
C GLU A 48 18.90 8.27 2.17
N ALA A 49 17.85 8.15 2.99
CA ALA A 49 17.49 6.87 3.62
C ALA A 49 17.10 5.82 2.57
N ILE A 50 16.28 6.18 1.56
CA ILE A 50 15.89 5.25 0.48
C ILE A 50 17.11 4.84 -0.34
N GLN A 51 17.98 5.78 -0.69
CA GLN A 51 19.18 5.52 -1.52
C GLN A 51 20.19 4.61 -0.82
N ASN A 52 20.27 4.64 0.52
CA ASN A 52 21.21 3.86 1.31
C ASN A 52 20.57 2.65 2.02
N ALA A 53 19.30 2.37 1.76
CA ALA A 53 18.61 1.23 2.32
C ALA A 53 19.08 -0.08 1.68
N ASP A 54 19.03 -1.16 2.45
CA ASP A 54 19.09 -2.52 1.94
C ASP A 54 17.70 -3.02 1.54
N LEU A 55 16.67 -2.57 2.24
CA LEU A 55 15.28 -2.96 2.07
C LEU A 55 14.38 -1.73 2.19
N VAL A 56 13.49 -1.51 1.24
CA VAL A 56 12.42 -0.50 1.33
C VAL A 56 11.08 -1.22 1.38
N ILE A 57 10.26 -0.87 2.36
CA ILE A 57 8.96 -1.50 2.56
C ILE A 57 7.85 -0.48 2.28
N TYR A 58 7.00 -0.81 1.31
CA TYR A 58 5.69 -0.18 1.19
C TYR A 58 4.74 -0.92 2.12
N GLY A 59 4.20 -0.22 3.07
CA GLY A 59 3.38 -0.94 3.90
C GLY A 59 2.90 -0.25 5.09
N ILE A 60 2.29 -0.80 5.80
CA ILE A 60 0.97 -1.30 6.16
C ILE A 60 0.07 -0.08 6.37
N GLY A 61 -0.78 0.21 5.44
CA GLY A 61 -1.67 1.38 5.43
C GLY A 61 -2.49 1.38 4.14
N SER A 62 -3.45 2.29 4.00
CA SER A 62 -4.20 2.40 2.76
C SER A 62 -3.31 2.83 1.59
N VAL A 63 -3.51 2.18 0.45
CA VAL A 63 -2.68 2.41 -0.74
C VAL A 63 -2.75 3.87 -1.16
N TYR A 64 -3.97 4.41 -1.30
CA TYR A 64 -4.17 5.74 -1.86
C TYR A 64 -3.98 6.88 -0.87
N THR A 65 -4.29 6.67 0.41
CA THR A 65 -4.27 7.75 1.39
C THR A 65 -3.11 7.65 2.40
N SER A 66 -2.37 6.53 2.42
CA SER A 66 -1.22 6.38 3.33
C SER A 66 0.09 6.09 2.60
N ILE A 67 0.13 5.18 1.62
CA ILE A 67 1.35 4.79 0.92
C ILE A 67 1.67 5.80 -0.19
N LEU A 68 0.77 5.92 -1.16
CA LEU A 68 0.97 6.76 -2.34
C LEU A 68 1.26 8.23 -2.05
N PRO A 69 0.70 8.88 -1.01
CA PRO A 69 1.06 10.26 -0.67
C PRO A 69 2.55 10.48 -0.43
N ASN A 70 3.26 9.47 0.06
CA ASN A 70 4.72 9.56 0.22
C ASN A 70 5.45 9.29 -1.08
N VAL A 71 4.95 8.34 -1.86
CA VAL A 71 5.61 7.85 -3.08
C VAL A 71 5.51 8.83 -4.24
N ILE A 72 4.38 9.55 -4.38
CA ILE A 72 4.15 10.48 -5.50
C ILE A 72 4.95 11.79 -5.43
N ILE A 73 5.78 11.98 -4.40
CA ILE A 73 6.72 13.10 -4.32
C ILE A 73 7.87 12.82 -5.29
N PRO A 74 8.19 13.76 -6.24
CA PRO A 74 9.12 13.49 -7.33
C PRO A 74 10.48 12.94 -6.91
N GLU A 75 11.11 13.53 -5.90
CA GLU A 75 12.43 13.11 -5.42
C GLU A 75 12.38 11.73 -4.73
N ILE A 76 11.24 11.37 -4.11
CA ILE A 76 11.03 10.03 -3.56
C ILE A 76 10.88 9.02 -4.70
N GLN A 77 10.12 9.33 -5.75
CA GLN A 77 10.00 8.46 -6.93
C GLN A 77 11.35 8.20 -7.58
N GLU A 78 12.15 9.25 -7.77
CA GLU A 78 13.49 9.14 -8.35
C GLU A 78 14.39 8.26 -7.47
N ALA A 79 14.35 8.45 -6.14
CA ALA A 79 15.10 7.63 -5.20
C ALA A 79 14.66 6.17 -5.24
N LEU A 80 13.36 5.87 -5.29
CA LEU A 80 12.83 4.52 -5.40
C LEU A 80 13.20 3.84 -6.73
N CYS A 81 13.21 4.57 -7.82
CA CYS A 81 13.61 4.05 -9.14
C CYS A 81 15.12 3.81 -9.27
N SER A 82 15.94 4.49 -8.47
CA SER A 82 17.41 4.43 -8.56
C SER A 82 18.08 3.64 -7.43
N THR A 83 17.36 3.32 -6.36
CA THR A 83 17.90 2.55 -5.23
C THR A 83 18.31 1.13 -5.65
N LYS A 84 19.24 0.54 -4.91
CA LYS A 84 19.60 -0.87 -5.01
C LYS A 84 18.87 -1.74 -3.99
N ALA A 85 18.09 -1.10 -3.11
CA ALA A 85 17.28 -1.80 -2.14
C ALA A 85 16.22 -2.68 -2.83
N GLU A 86 15.89 -3.81 -2.25
CA GLU A 86 14.70 -4.57 -2.66
C GLU A 86 13.44 -3.81 -2.21
N LEU A 87 12.50 -3.64 -3.14
CA LEU A 87 11.26 -2.90 -2.92
C LEU A 87 10.13 -3.88 -2.63
N VAL A 88 9.73 -3.98 -1.37
CA VAL A 88 8.79 -4.99 -0.89
C VAL A 88 7.48 -4.33 -0.47
N TYR A 89 6.38 -4.82 -1.01
CA TYR A 89 5.04 -4.40 -0.61
C TYR A 89 4.39 -5.43 0.31
N PHE A 90 4.03 -5.03 1.53
CA PHE A 90 3.14 -5.80 2.39
C PHE A 90 1.69 -5.50 2.01
N CYS A 91 1.07 -6.41 1.26
CA CYS A 91 -0.26 -6.20 0.71
C CYS A 91 -1.33 -6.15 1.80
N ASN A 92 -2.28 -5.26 1.63
CA ASN A 92 -3.44 -5.15 2.51
C ASN A 92 -4.20 -6.48 2.56
N ALA A 93 -4.55 -6.93 3.76
CA ALA A 93 -5.29 -8.18 3.94
C ALA A 93 -6.78 -8.04 3.59
N MET A 94 -7.32 -6.83 3.73
CA MET A 94 -8.72 -6.48 3.46
C MET A 94 -8.78 -5.26 2.57
N THR A 95 -9.80 -5.20 1.71
CA THR A 95 -10.10 -4.00 0.94
C THR A 95 -10.56 -2.87 1.86
N GLN A 96 -10.32 -1.64 1.46
CA GLN A 96 -10.75 -0.46 2.17
C GLN A 96 -11.90 0.21 1.42
N PRO A 97 -13.10 0.26 2.03
CA PRO A 97 -14.28 0.86 1.41
C PRO A 97 -14.03 2.32 0.99
N GLY A 98 -14.42 2.65 -0.24
CA GLY A 98 -14.22 3.96 -0.83
C GLY A 98 -12.81 4.22 -1.39
N GLU A 99 -11.87 3.26 -1.24
CA GLU A 99 -10.53 3.37 -1.82
C GLU A 99 -10.20 2.17 -2.74
N THR A 100 -10.33 0.95 -2.20
CA THR A 100 -9.90 -0.28 -2.89
C THR A 100 -11.04 -1.31 -2.96
N ASP A 101 -12.28 -0.86 -3.16
CA ASP A 101 -13.43 -1.74 -3.27
C ASP A 101 -13.25 -2.77 -4.38
N GLY A 102 -13.35 -4.05 -4.01
CA GLY A 102 -13.21 -5.17 -4.93
C GLY A 102 -11.79 -5.46 -5.42
N TYR A 103 -10.77 -4.78 -4.91
CA TYR A 103 -9.38 -4.97 -5.35
C TYR A 103 -8.84 -6.36 -4.97
N THR A 104 -8.10 -6.92 -5.89
CA THR A 104 -7.22 -8.07 -5.72
C THR A 104 -5.81 -7.63 -5.28
N VAL A 105 -4.91 -8.57 -5.01
CA VAL A 105 -3.48 -8.28 -4.78
C VAL A 105 -2.91 -7.53 -5.99
N GLU A 106 -3.25 -7.99 -7.18
CA GLU A 106 -2.79 -7.41 -8.43
C GLU A 106 -3.25 -5.96 -8.62
N ASP A 107 -4.50 -5.66 -8.29
CA ASP A 107 -5.04 -4.30 -8.40
C ASP A 107 -4.33 -3.34 -7.44
N HIS A 108 -3.99 -3.81 -6.23
CA HIS A 108 -3.18 -3.02 -5.29
C HIS A 108 -1.78 -2.73 -5.83
N VAL A 109 -1.13 -3.73 -6.43
CA VAL A 109 0.19 -3.54 -7.05
C VAL A 109 0.11 -2.66 -8.30
N ASP A 110 -0.91 -2.86 -9.13
CA ASP A 110 -1.15 -2.03 -10.33
C ASP A 110 -1.34 -0.56 -9.94
N ALA A 111 -2.02 -0.28 -8.83
CA ALA A 111 -2.14 1.09 -8.30
C ALA A 111 -0.77 1.69 -7.92
N LEU A 112 0.13 0.91 -7.31
CA LEU A 112 1.49 1.35 -7.00
C LEU A 112 2.29 1.61 -8.28
N LEU A 113 2.30 0.66 -9.22
CA LEU A 113 3.03 0.75 -10.48
C LEU A 113 2.53 1.92 -11.34
N TYR A 114 1.22 2.14 -11.39
CA TYR A 114 0.61 3.28 -12.10
C TYR A 114 1.09 4.63 -11.57
N HIS A 115 1.41 4.70 -10.27
CA HIS A 115 1.97 5.89 -9.63
C HIS A 115 3.50 5.88 -9.59
N HIS A 116 4.14 5.08 -10.45
CA HIS A 116 5.61 4.97 -10.57
C HIS A 116 6.33 4.52 -9.28
N ALA A 117 5.64 3.70 -8.46
CA ALA A 117 6.25 2.99 -7.34
C ALA A 117 6.67 1.59 -7.81
N PRO A 118 7.95 1.33 -8.12
CA PRO A 118 8.38 -0.01 -8.51
C PRO A 118 8.23 -1.00 -7.35
N VAL A 119 7.92 -2.26 -7.66
CA VAL A 119 7.74 -3.34 -6.68
C VAL A 119 8.50 -4.57 -7.17
N ASP A 120 9.44 -5.07 -6.36
CA ASP A 120 10.19 -6.29 -6.66
C ASP A 120 9.49 -7.51 -6.06
N LYS A 121 8.93 -7.37 -4.86
CA LYS A 121 8.30 -8.46 -4.12
C LYS A 121 7.02 -7.99 -3.39
N VAL A 122 6.05 -8.89 -3.33
CA VAL A 122 4.80 -8.68 -2.59
C VAL A 122 4.64 -9.77 -1.54
N ILE A 123 4.43 -9.36 -0.30
CA ILE A 123 4.11 -10.27 0.81
C ILE A 123 2.59 -10.27 1.03
N VAL A 124 1.97 -11.42 0.87
CA VAL A 124 0.52 -11.60 0.95
C VAL A 124 0.16 -12.40 2.19
N ALA A 125 -0.80 -11.91 2.97
CA ALA A 125 -1.31 -12.64 4.14
C ALA A 125 -2.05 -13.92 3.71
N CYS A 126 -1.61 -15.08 4.22
CA CYS A 126 -2.24 -16.37 3.97
C CYS A 126 -3.05 -16.90 5.17
N ASP A 127 -3.15 -16.12 6.24
CA ASP A 127 -3.89 -16.49 7.44
C ASP A 127 -5.34 -16.86 7.12
N GLU A 128 -5.86 -17.89 7.81
CA GLU A 128 -7.28 -18.22 7.76
C GLU A 128 -8.06 -17.26 8.66
N ILE A 129 -8.85 -16.38 8.03
CA ILE A 129 -9.64 -15.38 8.75
C ILE A 129 -10.96 -16.02 9.20
N PRO A 130 -11.30 -15.98 10.51
CA PRO A 130 -12.55 -16.52 11.02
C PRO A 130 -13.78 -15.91 10.32
N GLU A 131 -14.74 -16.73 9.93
CA GLU A 131 -15.94 -16.33 9.18
C GLU A 131 -16.72 -15.19 9.84
N LYS A 132 -16.88 -15.23 11.16
CA LYS A 132 -17.54 -14.15 11.94
C LYS A 132 -16.84 -12.79 11.80
N ILE A 133 -15.53 -12.79 11.56
CA ILE A 133 -14.77 -11.56 11.33
C ILE A 133 -15.01 -11.10 9.90
N LEU A 134 -14.96 -12.00 8.92
CA LEU A 134 -15.27 -11.67 7.52
C LEU A 134 -16.69 -11.10 7.37
N GLU A 135 -17.69 -11.71 8.02
CA GLU A 135 -19.07 -11.19 8.04
C GLU A 135 -19.13 -9.77 8.59
N ARG A 136 -18.40 -9.49 9.68
CA ARG A 136 -18.35 -8.14 10.26
C ARG A 136 -17.75 -7.12 9.31
N TYR A 137 -16.70 -7.46 8.58
CA TYR A 137 -16.07 -6.58 7.60
C TYR A 137 -16.95 -6.37 6.37
N SER A 138 -17.65 -7.43 5.91
CA SER A 138 -18.55 -7.35 4.77
C SER A 138 -19.74 -6.41 4.98
N VAL A 139 -20.25 -6.29 6.21
CA VAL A 139 -21.30 -5.31 6.56
C VAL A 139 -20.84 -3.88 6.26
N ASN A 140 -19.55 -3.60 6.37
CA ASN A 140 -18.97 -2.30 6.07
C ASN A 140 -18.43 -2.19 4.62
N GLY A 141 -18.70 -3.18 3.76
CA GLY A 141 -18.24 -3.19 2.37
C GLY A 141 -16.81 -3.69 2.16
N SER A 142 -16.08 -4.07 3.22
CA SER A 142 -14.71 -4.57 3.11
C SER A 142 -14.70 -6.08 2.83
N THR A 143 -13.84 -6.51 1.92
CA THR A 143 -13.67 -7.92 1.54
C THR A 143 -12.20 -8.34 1.67
N LYS A 144 -11.95 -9.66 1.79
CA LYS A 144 -10.59 -10.19 1.79
C LYS A 144 -9.93 -9.90 0.44
N VAL A 145 -8.68 -9.41 0.49
CA VAL A 145 -7.86 -9.25 -0.70
C VAL A 145 -7.32 -10.61 -1.13
N ASN A 146 -7.61 -11.01 -2.35
CA ASN A 146 -7.24 -12.32 -2.89
C ASN A 146 -6.18 -12.18 -3.98
N LEU A 147 -5.25 -13.13 -4.02
CA LEU A 147 -4.34 -13.34 -5.13
C LEU A 147 -5.09 -14.12 -6.23
N VAL A 148 -5.12 -13.61 -7.45
CA VAL A 148 -5.93 -14.19 -8.54
C VAL A 148 -5.07 -14.74 -9.67
N LYS A 149 -4.04 -14.02 -10.11
CA LYS A 149 -3.15 -14.45 -11.20
C LYS A 149 -2.08 -15.40 -10.68
N GLN A 150 -1.49 -16.18 -11.59
CA GLN A 150 -0.38 -17.09 -11.26
C GLN A 150 0.98 -16.54 -11.69
N ASP A 151 1.01 -15.71 -12.75
CA ASP A 151 2.22 -15.13 -13.30
C ASP A 151 2.28 -13.63 -13.03
N HIS A 152 3.38 -13.17 -12.46
CA HIS A 152 3.61 -11.78 -12.08
C HIS A 152 5.00 -11.32 -12.53
N PRO A 153 5.18 -10.03 -12.89
CA PRO A 153 6.50 -9.45 -13.14
C PRO A 153 7.29 -9.18 -11.84
N TYR A 154 6.70 -9.43 -10.69
CA TYR A 154 7.26 -9.30 -9.34
C TYR A 154 7.14 -10.63 -8.59
N GLN A 155 7.94 -10.81 -7.55
CA GLN A 155 7.88 -12.01 -6.71
C GLN A 155 6.66 -11.96 -5.77
N ILE A 156 6.04 -13.11 -5.54
CA ILE A 156 4.97 -13.26 -4.53
C ILE A 156 5.44 -14.23 -3.46
N GLU A 157 5.32 -13.81 -2.20
CA GLU A 157 5.46 -14.67 -1.04
C GLU A 157 4.19 -14.62 -0.18
N THR A 158 3.71 -15.78 0.23
CA THR A 158 2.58 -15.88 1.16
C THR A 158 3.09 -16.18 2.56
N LYS A 159 2.67 -15.40 3.53
CA LYS A 159 3.10 -15.51 4.95
C LYS A 159 1.92 -15.36 5.88
N GLU A 160 1.99 -15.98 7.05
CA GLU A 160 1.08 -15.62 8.13
C GLU A 160 1.49 -14.26 8.69
N LEU A 161 0.60 -13.28 8.62
CA LEU A 161 0.87 -11.89 9.00
C LEU A 161 -0.12 -11.35 10.03
N LEU A 162 -1.23 -12.06 10.26
CA LEU A 162 -2.38 -11.49 10.94
C LEU A 162 -2.52 -11.99 12.38
N SER A 163 -3.14 -11.14 13.19
CA SER A 163 -3.71 -11.48 14.49
C SER A 163 -5.14 -10.97 14.59
N PHE A 164 -5.96 -11.64 15.38
CA PHE A 164 -7.39 -11.36 15.53
C PHE A 164 -7.68 -10.94 16.97
N ARG A 165 -7.94 -9.64 17.19
CA ARG A 165 -8.18 -9.08 18.52
C ARG A 165 -9.49 -8.30 18.53
N ASN A 166 -10.35 -8.59 19.49
CA ASN A 166 -11.66 -7.92 19.66
C ASN A 166 -12.56 -7.95 18.40
N GLY A 167 -12.43 -9.00 17.55
CA GLY A 167 -13.16 -9.13 16.30
C GLY A 167 -12.64 -8.23 15.16
N PHE A 168 -11.41 -7.72 15.28
CA PHE A 168 -10.72 -6.97 14.23
C PHE A 168 -9.48 -7.71 13.75
N ILE A 169 -9.14 -7.48 12.48
CA ILE A 169 -7.93 -7.96 11.83
C ILE A 169 -6.83 -6.92 12.07
N HIS A 170 -5.69 -7.38 12.56
CA HIS A 170 -4.48 -6.56 12.71
C HIS A 170 -3.31 -7.29 12.08
N HIS A 171 -2.37 -6.58 11.52
CA HIS A 171 -1.05 -7.15 11.27
C HIS A 171 -0.37 -7.43 12.61
N ASP A 172 0.18 -8.63 12.77
CA ASP A 172 0.87 -9.03 13.99
C ASP A 172 2.32 -8.53 13.94
N PRO A 173 2.74 -7.67 14.90
CA PRO A 173 4.08 -7.10 14.87
C PRO A 173 5.21 -8.14 14.92
N GLU A 174 5.01 -9.26 15.64
CA GLU A 174 6.05 -10.29 15.73
C GLU A 174 6.15 -11.10 14.44
N LYS A 175 5.02 -11.39 13.79
CA LYS A 175 5.01 -12.04 12.48
C LYS A 175 5.66 -11.13 11.40
N ILE A 176 5.29 -9.84 11.38
CA ILE A 176 5.89 -8.87 10.46
C ILE A 176 7.40 -8.77 10.69
N LYS A 177 7.84 -8.67 11.94
CA LYS A 177 9.26 -8.62 12.30
C LYS A 177 10.01 -9.86 11.80
N ALA A 178 9.44 -11.07 11.99
CA ALA A 178 10.05 -12.31 11.53
C ALA A 178 10.24 -12.30 10.00
N VAL A 179 9.22 -11.88 9.24
CA VAL A 179 9.32 -11.77 7.78
C VAL A 179 10.38 -10.75 7.36
N ILE A 180 10.46 -9.59 8.02
CA ILE A 180 11.51 -8.60 7.72
C ILE A 180 12.90 -9.17 8.01
N GLN A 181 13.07 -9.93 9.09
CA GLN A 181 14.34 -10.59 9.39
C GLN A 181 14.72 -11.62 8.30
N GLU A 182 13.78 -12.46 7.86
CA GLU A 182 14.00 -13.39 6.75
C GLU A 182 14.44 -12.66 5.46
N LEU A 183 13.76 -11.55 5.12
CA LEU A 183 14.10 -10.74 3.94
C LEU A 183 15.52 -10.16 4.00
N LEU A 184 16.03 -9.85 5.20
CA LEU A 184 17.37 -9.32 5.39
C LEU A 184 18.46 -10.42 5.44
N GLU A 185 18.12 -11.68 5.82
CA GLU A 185 19.06 -12.79 5.92
C GLU A 185 19.36 -13.47 4.57
N VAL A 186 18.47 -13.35 3.59
CA VAL A 186 18.60 -13.98 2.25
C VAL A 186 19.57 -13.22 1.33
N ARG A 187 20.24 -12.18 1.81
CA ARG A 187 21.14 -11.29 1.05
C ARG A 187 22.61 -11.62 1.19
#